data_d41f75d19bd28060b29744b5428e1843
#
_entry.id   d41f75d19bd28060b29744b5428e1843
#
_cell.length_a   1.000
_cell.length_b   1.000
_cell.length_c   1.000
_cell.angle_alpha   90.00
_cell.angle_beta   90.00
_cell.angle_gamma   90.00
#
_symmetry.space_group_name_H-M   'P 1'
#
loop_
_entity.id
_entity.type
_entity.pdbx_description
1 polymer ?
#
loop_
_entity_poly.entity_id
_entity_poly.type
_entity_poly.pdbx_seq_one_letter_code
_entity_poly.pdbx_strand_id
1 'polypeptide(L)'
;MKKQSFYIISFIAISFFLVLNGCKTNQNYTAKSNTIKIDSTLSSLESTEAFIQPYKESLDAEMNEILVYSEKSMIKGTPESELGNFVADLSLKIITEKFPEANIDFCLLNNGGLRTSLPQGAITRGKIFELMPFDNELVIVSLTPEKAKNLIEYIYNVGGQPISGTKLNFTLSADSVFSQLNWHKTVNIITTDYLANGGDKMDFFLNPIKIETTQLKLRDAIIEHCIEEHKKGNKITSALDERIYFNK
;
A
#
# COMPACT_ATOMS: atom_id res chain seq x y z
N MET A 1 15.51 81.33 6.23
CA MET A 1 15.19 80.09 5.49
C MET A 1 16.38 79.16 5.26
N LYS A 2 17.56 79.58 4.87
CA LYS A 2 18.72 78.70 4.59
C LYS A 2 19.25 77.91 5.81
N LYS A 3 19.24 78.49 7.04
CA LYS A 3 19.70 77.76 8.24
C LYS A 3 18.77 76.68 8.72
N GLN A 4 17.46 76.81 8.58
CA GLN A 4 16.48 75.82 8.98
C GLN A 4 16.53 74.61 8.07
N SER A 5 16.72 74.79 6.79
CA SER A 5 16.87 73.72 5.81
C SER A 5 18.14 72.90 6.07
N PHE A 6 19.21 73.51 6.50
CA PHE A 6 20.47 72.80 6.85
C PHE A 6 20.29 71.87 8.05
N TYR A 7 19.58 72.29 9.11
CA TYR A 7 19.32 71.44 10.28
C TYR A 7 18.42 70.23 9.98
N ILE A 8 17.44 70.42 9.10
CA ILE A 8 16.56 69.31 8.66
C ILE A 8 17.34 68.29 7.87
N ILE A 9 18.19 68.70 6.93
CA ILE A 9 19.03 67.82 6.13
C ILE A 9 20.03 67.08 7.00
N SER A 10 20.66 67.73 8.01
CA SER A 10 21.58 67.13 8.93
C SER A 10 20.90 66.10 9.84
N PHE A 11 19.67 66.37 10.31
CA PHE A 11 18.89 65.45 11.11
C PHE A 11 18.48 64.20 10.30
N ILE A 12 18.09 64.35 9.04
CA ILE A 12 17.75 63.22 8.14
C ILE A 12 19.00 62.38 7.86
N ALA A 13 20.16 62.98 7.64
CA ALA A 13 21.42 62.26 7.42
C ALA A 13 21.85 61.46 8.66
N ILE A 14 21.73 62.04 9.85
CA ILE A 14 22.05 61.34 11.12
C ILE A 14 21.07 60.19 11.35
N SER A 15 19.78 60.39 11.14
CA SER A 15 18.76 59.34 11.25
C SER A 15 19.02 58.17 10.27
N PHE A 16 19.41 58.49 9.03
CA PHE A 16 19.76 57.50 8.04
C PHE A 16 21.00 56.67 8.41
N PHE A 17 22.02 57.31 9.03
CA PHE A 17 23.23 56.61 9.52
C PHE A 17 22.95 55.71 10.72
N LEU A 18 21.96 56.00 11.54
CA LEU A 18 21.55 55.17 12.69
C LEU A 18 20.80 53.90 12.26
N VAL A 19 20.09 53.96 11.13
CA VAL A 19 19.35 52.81 10.60
C VAL A 19 20.29 51.78 9.89
N LEU A 20 21.46 52.22 9.42
CA LEU A 20 22.43 51.36 8.77
C LEU A 20 23.28 50.48 9.67
N ASN A 21 23.25 50.72 11.01
CA ASN A 21 23.98 49.91 11.97
C ASN A 21 23.15 48.72 12.50
N GLY A 22 22.40 48.08 11.66
CA GLY A 22 21.79 46.78 11.99
C GLY A 22 22.88 45.74 12.18
N CYS A 23 23.18 45.42 13.42
CA CYS A 23 24.11 44.33 13.79
C CYS A 23 23.58 43.04 13.17
N LYS A 24 24.25 42.57 12.11
CA LYS A 24 24.18 41.15 11.72
C LYS A 24 24.91 40.33 12.76
N THR A 25 24.21 39.88 13.79
CA THR A 25 24.73 38.79 14.64
C THR A 25 24.75 37.51 13.80
N ASN A 26 25.89 37.20 13.22
CA ASN A 26 26.17 35.86 12.72
C ASN A 26 26.30 34.92 13.94
N GLN A 27 25.20 34.34 14.38
CA GLN A 27 25.28 33.25 15.34
C GLN A 27 25.72 31.99 14.56
N ASN A 28 27.00 31.70 14.63
CA ASN A 28 27.53 30.42 14.15
C ASN A 28 27.12 29.34 15.15
N TYR A 29 26.06 28.62 14.85
CA TYR A 29 25.67 27.42 15.60
C TYR A 29 26.60 26.29 15.16
N THR A 30 27.49 25.87 16.02
CA THR A 30 28.26 24.63 15.81
C THR A 30 27.47 23.49 16.46
N ALA A 31 26.65 22.80 15.67
CA ALA A 31 26.01 21.58 16.12
C ALA A 31 27.05 20.45 16.14
N LYS A 32 27.33 19.89 17.31
CA LYS A 32 28.06 18.63 17.45
C LYS A 32 27.00 17.52 17.53
N SER A 33 26.90 16.71 16.50
CA SER A 33 26.09 15.48 16.53
C SER A 33 26.99 14.32 16.94
N ASN A 34 26.59 13.56 17.95
CA ASN A 34 27.18 12.28 18.27
C ASN A 34 26.21 11.18 17.88
N THR A 35 26.69 10.22 17.10
CA THR A 35 25.92 9.00 16.78
C THR A 35 26.21 7.96 17.85
N ILE A 36 25.18 7.51 18.55
CA ILE A 36 25.28 6.36 19.47
C ILE A 36 24.84 5.14 18.68
N LYS A 37 25.74 4.19 18.52
CA LYS A 37 25.42 2.91 17.89
C LYS A 37 24.56 2.08 18.85
N ILE A 38 23.38 1.65 18.39
CA ILE A 38 22.52 0.73 19.14
C ILE A 38 22.79 -0.68 18.57
N ASP A 39 23.46 -1.52 19.37
CA ASP A 39 23.79 -2.89 19.00
C ASP A 39 23.75 -3.80 20.24
N SER A 40 24.09 -5.07 20.06
CA SER A 40 24.07 -6.12 21.09
C SER A 40 25.03 -5.88 22.29
N THR A 41 25.87 -4.84 22.26
CA THR A 41 26.74 -4.50 23.39
C THR A 41 26.04 -3.65 24.44
N LEU A 42 24.87 -3.10 24.11
CA LEU A 42 24.04 -2.37 25.06
C LEU A 42 23.19 -3.34 25.87
N SER A 43 23.25 -3.25 27.18
CA SER A 43 22.33 -3.97 28.04
C SER A 43 20.97 -3.29 28.08
N SER A 44 19.92 -4.10 28.06
CA SER A 44 18.57 -3.60 28.30
C SER A 44 18.39 -3.14 29.76
N LEU A 45 17.46 -2.21 29.97
CA LEU A 45 17.11 -1.77 31.31
C LEU A 45 16.08 -2.75 31.91
N GLU A 46 16.48 -3.46 32.98
CA GLU A 46 15.66 -4.49 33.63
C GLU A 46 14.23 -4.01 33.97
N SER A 47 14.11 -2.79 34.48
CA SER A 47 12.81 -2.20 34.81
C SER A 47 11.93 -1.99 33.58
N THR A 48 12.51 -1.66 32.44
CA THR A 48 11.78 -1.50 31.17
C THR A 48 11.37 -2.85 30.61
N GLU A 49 12.24 -3.85 30.67
CA GLU A 49 11.90 -5.21 30.27
C GLU A 49 10.75 -5.78 31.11
N ALA A 50 10.84 -5.68 32.43
CA ALA A 50 9.77 -6.11 33.32
C ALA A 50 8.43 -5.41 33.05
N PHE A 51 8.46 -4.14 32.67
CA PHE A 51 7.25 -3.38 32.29
C PHE A 51 6.66 -3.86 30.98
N ILE A 52 7.49 -4.17 29.97
CA ILE A 52 7.04 -4.56 28.62
C ILE A 52 6.62 -6.06 28.59
N GLN A 53 7.22 -6.91 29.42
CA GLN A 53 7.11 -8.36 29.37
C GLN A 53 5.65 -8.87 29.32
N PRO A 54 4.70 -8.41 30.16
CA PRO A 54 3.32 -8.90 30.12
C PRO A 54 2.61 -8.62 28.78
N TYR A 55 2.89 -7.45 28.18
CA TYR A 55 2.33 -7.07 26.88
C TYR A 55 2.93 -7.91 25.76
N LYS A 56 4.24 -8.15 25.82
CA LYS A 56 4.96 -8.99 24.86
C LYS A 56 4.43 -10.42 24.88
N GLU A 57 4.28 -11.02 26.04
CA GLU A 57 3.76 -12.39 26.17
C GLU A 57 2.35 -12.53 25.58
N SER A 58 1.47 -11.57 25.86
CA SER A 58 0.12 -11.56 25.30
C SER A 58 0.13 -11.42 23.77
N LEU A 59 0.94 -10.49 23.25
CA LEU A 59 1.08 -10.27 21.82
C LEU A 59 1.70 -11.48 21.11
N ASP A 60 2.76 -12.06 21.68
CA ASP A 60 3.44 -13.23 21.14
C ASP A 60 2.50 -14.45 21.07
N ALA A 61 1.65 -14.64 22.08
CA ALA A 61 0.64 -15.69 22.08
C ALA A 61 -0.35 -15.54 20.92
N GLU A 62 -0.85 -14.33 20.68
CA GLU A 62 -1.75 -14.03 19.57
C GLU A 62 -1.06 -14.17 18.22
N MET A 63 0.13 -13.61 18.07
CA MET A 63 0.87 -13.61 16.80
C MET A 63 1.37 -15.01 16.39
N ASN A 64 1.60 -15.89 17.35
CA ASN A 64 2.00 -17.27 17.10
C ASN A 64 0.83 -18.23 16.85
N GLU A 65 -0.43 -17.76 16.94
CA GLU A 65 -1.60 -18.56 16.59
C GLU A 65 -1.48 -19.06 15.15
N ILE A 66 -1.57 -20.39 14.97
CA ILE A 66 -1.58 -21.01 13.63
C ILE A 66 -2.99 -20.86 13.05
N LEU A 67 -3.11 -20.10 11.96
CA LEU A 67 -4.38 -19.87 11.27
C LEU A 67 -4.72 -20.98 10.29
N VAL A 68 -3.72 -21.52 9.58
CA VAL A 68 -3.89 -22.52 8.54
C VAL A 68 -2.53 -23.14 8.17
N TYR A 69 -2.53 -24.20 7.38
CA TYR A 69 -1.32 -24.72 6.75
C TYR A 69 -1.31 -24.44 5.25
N SER A 70 -0.15 -24.08 4.71
CA SER A 70 0.08 -23.95 3.27
C SER A 70 0.69 -25.20 2.68
N GLU A 71 0.18 -25.67 1.53
CA GLU A 71 0.70 -26.85 0.83
C GLU A 71 2.12 -26.63 0.29
N LYS A 72 2.43 -25.41 -0.09
CA LYS A 72 3.71 -25.00 -0.68
C LYS A 72 4.04 -23.55 -0.33
N SER A 73 5.27 -23.14 -0.57
CA SER A 73 5.63 -21.74 -0.49
C SER A 73 4.94 -20.96 -1.61
N MET A 74 4.32 -19.83 -1.26
CA MET A 74 3.76 -18.88 -2.24
C MET A 74 4.61 -17.62 -2.26
N ILE A 75 5.28 -17.38 -3.40
CA ILE A 75 6.25 -16.30 -3.57
C ILE A 75 5.58 -15.19 -4.38
N LYS A 76 5.89 -13.92 -4.06
CA LYS A 76 5.47 -12.79 -4.88
C LYS A 76 6.36 -12.66 -6.13
N GLY A 77 5.82 -12.12 -7.21
CA GLY A 77 6.55 -11.94 -8.47
C GLY A 77 5.74 -11.23 -9.54
N THR A 78 6.36 -11.07 -10.71
CA THR A 78 5.76 -10.50 -11.92
C THR A 78 6.10 -11.39 -13.12
N PRO A 79 5.28 -11.44 -14.15
CA PRO A 79 4.01 -10.73 -14.34
C PRO A 79 2.89 -11.26 -13.46
N GLU A 80 2.96 -12.50 -13.04
CA GLU A 80 2.04 -13.27 -12.22
C GLU A 80 2.81 -13.97 -11.11
N SER A 81 2.15 -14.24 -9.98
CA SER A 81 2.75 -14.98 -8.89
C SER A 81 1.71 -15.75 -8.09
N GLU A 82 2.12 -16.88 -7.51
CA GLU A 82 1.23 -17.69 -6.68
C GLU A 82 0.66 -16.89 -5.50
N LEU A 83 1.48 -16.06 -4.87
CA LEU A 83 1.03 -15.21 -3.77
C LEU A 83 0.07 -14.12 -4.24
N GLY A 84 0.38 -13.48 -5.37
CA GLY A 84 -0.49 -12.48 -5.99
C GLY A 84 -1.85 -13.07 -6.35
N ASN A 85 -1.85 -14.24 -6.98
CA ASN A 85 -3.07 -14.96 -7.33
C ASN A 85 -3.88 -15.32 -6.09
N PHE A 86 -3.24 -15.90 -5.07
CA PHE A 86 -3.87 -16.25 -3.79
C PHE A 86 -4.61 -15.06 -3.17
N VAL A 87 -3.92 -13.92 -3.02
CA VAL A 87 -4.51 -12.75 -2.35
C VAL A 87 -5.58 -12.08 -3.20
N ALA A 88 -5.40 -12.02 -4.53
CA ALA A 88 -6.41 -11.44 -5.42
C ALA A 88 -7.67 -12.32 -5.51
N ASP A 89 -7.51 -13.65 -5.57
CA ASP A 89 -8.63 -14.59 -5.66
C ASP A 89 -9.48 -14.60 -4.39
N LEU A 90 -8.84 -14.64 -3.20
CA LEU A 90 -9.59 -14.57 -1.95
C LEU A 90 -10.30 -13.22 -1.79
N SER A 91 -9.68 -12.12 -2.22
CA SER A 91 -10.30 -10.79 -2.17
C SER A 91 -11.54 -10.72 -3.06
N LEU A 92 -11.42 -11.22 -4.31
CA LEU A 92 -12.56 -11.28 -5.23
C LEU A 92 -13.69 -12.14 -4.65
N LYS A 93 -13.35 -13.34 -4.15
CA LYS A 93 -14.33 -14.27 -3.59
C LYS A 93 -15.08 -13.65 -2.42
N ILE A 94 -14.36 -13.18 -1.39
CA ILE A 94 -14.97 -12.66 -0.16
C ILE A 94 -15.87 -11.45 -0.45
N ILE A 95 -15.40 -10.51 -1.29
CA ILE A 95 -16.19 -9.32 -1.58
C ILE A 95 -17.38 -9.65 -2.46
N THR A 96 -17.26 -10.53 -3.43
CA THR A 96 -18.40 -10.97 -4.26
C THR A 96 -19.48 -11.68 -3.39
N GLU A 97 -19.06 -12.48 -2.42
CA GLU A 97 -19.98 -13.15 -1.50
C GLU A 97 -20.67 -12.16 -0.54
N LYS A 98 -19.94 -11.15 -0.04
CA LYS A 98 -20.48 -10.14 0.90
C LYS A 98 -21.32 -9.05 0.20
N PHE A 99 -21.03 -8.76 -1.08
CA PHE A 99 -21.64 -7.69 -1.88
C PHE A 99 -22.16 -8.22 -3.24
N PRO A 100 -23.07 -9.19 -3.26
CA PRO A 100 -23.49 -9.85 -4.51
C PRO A 100 -24.15 -8.88 -5.52
N GLU A 101 -24.77 -7.80 -5.05
CA GLU A 101 -25.39 -6.80 -5.91
C GLU A 101 -24.39 -5.84 -6.59
N ALA A 102 -23.12 -5.87 -6.17
CA ALA A 102 -22.11 -4.96 -6.72
C ALA A 102 -21.67 -5.36 -8.12
N ASN A 103 -21.96 -6.60 -8.58
CA ASN A 103 -21.60 -7.12 -9.89
C ASN A 103 -20.12 -6.86 -10.20
N ILE A 104 -19.23 -7.46 -9.41
CA ILE A 104 -17.80 -7.26 -9.49
C ILE A 104 -17.25 -7.89 -10.76
N ASP A 105 -16.52 -7.13 -11.56
CA ASP A 105 -15.90 -7.60 -12.80
C ASP A 105 -14.45 -8.08 -12.59
N PHE A 106 -13.73 -7.43 -11.63
CA PHE A 106 -12.28 -7.57 -11.58
C PHE A 106 -11.72 -7.22 -10.19
N CYS A 107 -10.61 -7.83 -9.82
CA CYS A 107 -9.80 -7.44 -8.66
C CYS A 107 -8.41 -7.03 -9.12
N LEU A 108 -7.94 -5.87 -8.67
CA LEU A 108 -6.58 -5.37 -8.87
C LEU A 108 -5.97 -4.97 -7.55
N LEU A 109 -4.85 -5.59 -7.21
CA LEU A 109 -4.01 -5.22 -6.08
C LEU A 109 -2.60 -4.84 -6.57
N ASN A 110 -1.71 -4.49 -5.67
CA ASN A 110 -0.33 -4.14 -6.00
C ASN A 110 0.68 -5.10 -5.37
N ASN A 111 1.73 -5.42 -6.12
CA ASN A 111 2.84 -6.23 -5.62
C ASN A 111 3.57 -5.57 -4.43
N GLY A 112 3.59 -4.23 -4.38
CA GLY A 112 4.18 -3.46 -3.28
C GLY A 112 3.48 -3.67 -1.94
N GLY A 113 2.17 -3.94 -1.95
CA GLY A 113 1.37 -4.25 -0.77
C GLY A 113 1.73 -5.58 -0.11
N LEU A 114 2.18 -6.56 -0.90
CA LEU A 114 2.62 -7.86 -0.41
C LEU A 114 4.08 -7.79 0.03
N ARG A 115 4.35 -7.70 1.34
CA ARG A 115 5.68 -7.37 1.87
C ARG A 115 6.62 -8.56 2.01
N THR A 116 6.08 -9.77 2.21
CA THR A 116 6.84 -11.01 2.33
C THR A 116 6.12 -12.15 1.61
N SER A 117 6.77 -13.30 1.47
CA SER A 117 6.17 -14.53 0.93
C SER A 117 5.58 -15.38 2.05
N LEU A 118 4.63 -16.25 1.72
CA LEU A 118 4.12 -17.27 2.63
C LEU A 118 4.95 -18.54 2.50
N PRO A 119 5.46 -19.13 3.59
CA PRO A 119 6.20 -20.39 3.56
C PRO A 119 5.26 -21.58 3.38
N GLN A 120 5.82 -22.74 3.00
CA GLN A 120 5.16 -24.02 3.17
C GLN A 120 5.02 -24.35 4.67
N GLY A 121 3.93 -24.99 5.06
CA GLY A 121 3.67 -25.40 6.44
C GLY A 121 2.77 -24.44 7.20
N ALA A 122 3.01 -24.26 8.49
CA ALA A 122 2.16 -23.44 9.35
C ALA A 122 2.21 -21.95 8.98
N ILE A 123 1.05 -21.35 8.83
CA ILE A 123 0.86 -19.92 8.63
C ILE A 123 0.26 -19.35 9.90
N THR A 124 1.04 -18.52 10.59
CA THR A 124 0.61 -17.87 11.82
C THR A 124 -0.04 -16.51 11.55
N ARG A 125 -0.75 -15.99 12.55
CA ARG A 125 -1.31 -14.62 12.51
C ARG A 125 -0.21 -13.59 12.26
N GLY A 126 0.90 -13.68 12.99
CA GLY A 126 2.07 -12.83 12.81
C GLY A 126 2.61 -12.87 11.37
N LYS A 127 2.58 -14.05 10.71
CA LYS A 127 3.00 -14.16 9.31
C LYS A 127 2.10 -13.40 8.36
N ILE A 128 0.80 -13.31 8.64
CA ILE A 128 -0.11 -12.47 7.83
C ILE A 128 0.13 -10.98 8.12
N PHE A 129 0.46 -10.60 9.36
CA PHE A 129 0.86 -9.21 9.67
C PHE A 129 2.16 -8.82 8.96
N GLU A 130 3.14 -9.73 8.86
CA GLU A 130 4.35 -9.50 8.05
C GLU A 130 4.05 -9.38 6.56
N LEU A 131 3.12 -10.18 6.03
CA LEU A 131 2.69 -10.13 4.64
C LEU A 131 2.00 -8.82 4.32
N MET A 132 1.03 -8.41 5.15
CA MET A 132 0.18 -7.26 4.95
C MET A 132 0.17 -6.37 6.21
N PRO A 133 1.22 -5.56 6.43
CA PRO A 133 1.34 -4.73 7.64
C PRO A 133 0.49 -3.46 7.60
N PHE A 134 -0.28 -3.25 6.53
CA PHE A 134 -1.10 -2.07 6.32
C PHE A 134 -2.55 -2.30 6.76
N ASP A 135 -3.20 -1.23 7.18
CA ASP A 135 -4.63 -1.22 7.52
C ASP A 135 -5.53 -0.84 6.33
N ASN A 136 -5.07 -1.14 5.12
CA ASN A 136 -5.80 -0.81 3.90
C ASN A 136 -7.12 -1.57 3.82
N GLU A 137 -8.20 -0.84 3.56
CA GLU A 137 -9.54 -1.38 3.36
C GLU A 137 -9.75 -1.81 1.91
N LEU A 138 -10.40 -2.94 1.70
CA LEU A 138 -10.91 -3.31 0.39
C LEU A 138 -12.09 -2.40 0.04
N VAL A 139 -12.08 -1.85 -1.16
CA VAL A 139 -13.13 -0.97 -1.68
C VAL A 139 -13.57 -1.42 -3.07
N ILE A 140 -14.82 -1.13 -3.42
CA ILE A 140 -15.36 -1.37 -4.76
C ILE A 140 -15.38 -0.03 -5.50
N VAL A 141 -14.65 0.05 -6.61
CA VAL A 141 -14.53 1.26 -7.41
C VAL A 141 -15.19 1.04 -8.76
N SER A 142 -16.16 1.88 -9.11
CA SER A 142 -16.84 1.86 -10.41
C SER A 142 -16.14 2.81 -11.37
N LEU A 143 -15.56 2.30 -12.44
CA LEU A 143 -14.84 3.06 -13.45
C LEU A 143 -15.62 3.18 -14.76
N THR A 144 -15.34 4.26 -15.50
CA THR A 144 -15.73 4.35 -16.92
C THR A 144 -14.88 3.41 -17.76
N PRO A 145 -15.35 2.97 -18.95
CA PRO A 145 -14.54 2.16 -19.85
C PRO A 145 -13.19 2.77 -20.21
N GLU A 146 -13.13 4.09 -20.35
CA GLU A 146 -11.88 4.82 -20.62
C GLU A 146 -10.86 4.65 -19.48
N LYS A 147 -11.28 4.79 -18.23
CA LYS A 147 -10.42 4.58 -17.06
C LYS A 147 -10.01 3.12 -16.89
N ALA A 148 -10.93 2.20 -17.21
CA ALA A 148 -10.62 0.78 -17.21
C ALA A 148 -9.59 0.41 -18.30
N LYS A 149 -9.62 1.10 -19.45
CA LYS A 149 -8.56 0.99 -20.47
C LYS A 149 -7.20 1.44 -19.92
N ASN A 150 -7.15 2.61 -19.26
CA ASN A 150 -5.92 3.13 -18.64
C ASN A 150 -5.37 2.16 -17.57
N LEU A 151 -6.26 1.46 -16.85
CA LEU A 151 -5.87 0.41 -15.91
C LEU A 151 -5.15 -0.75 -16.62
N ILE A 152 -5.68 -1.24 -17.77
CA ILE A 152 -5.05 -2.30 -18.53
C ILE A 152 -3.68 -1.85 -19.09
N GLU A 153 -3.59 -0.61 -19.59
CA GLU A 153 -2.32 -0.01 -20.02
C GLU A 153 -1.31 0.09 -18.87
N TYR A 154 -1.78 0.45 -17.68
CA TYR A 154 -0.91 0.49 -16.48
C TYR A 154 -0.35 -0.90 -16.16
N ILE A 155 -1.21 -1.95 -16.10
CA ILE A 155 -0.75 -3.32 -15.83
C ILE A 155 0.29 -3.77 -16.86
N TYR A 156 0.06 -3.44 -18.13
CA TYR A 156 1.01 -3.71 -19.22
C TYR A 156 2.36 -3.03 -18.96
N ASN A 157 2.35 -1.73 -18.68
CA ASN A 157 3.55 -0.91 -18.52
C ASN A 157 4.39 -1.27 -17.30
N VAL A 158 3.77 -1.70 -16.20
CA VAL A 158 4.49 -2.12 -14.99
C VAL A 158 4.91 -3.59 -15.00
N GLY A 159 4.54 -4.34 -16.06
CA GLY A 159 4.91 -5.74 -16.22
C GLY A 159 4.12 -6.72 -15.37
N GLY A 160 2.88 -6.36 -14.99
CA GLY A 160 1.98 -7.22 -14.22
C GLY A 160 1.75 -6.76 -12.78
N GLN A 161 0.60 -7.13 -12.25
CA GLN A 161 0.15 -6.89 -10.86
C GLN A 161 -0.73 -8.06 -10.41
N PRO A 162 -0.97 -8.27 -9.11
CA PRO A 162 -1.94 -9.24 -8.63
C PRO A 162 -3.36 -8.91 -9.12
N ILE A 163 -3.96 -9.81 -9.88
CA ILE A 163 -5.32 -9.67 -10.43
C ILE A 163 -6.15 -10.92 -10.20
N SER A 164 -7.47 -10.75 -10.23
CA SER A 164 -8.44 -11.86 -10.31
C SER A 164 -9.71 -11.44 -11.07
N GLY A 165 -10.42 -12.40 -11.61
CA GLY A 165 -11.67 -12.17 -12.37
C GLY A 165 -11.49 -12.16 -13.88
N THR A 166 -10.26 -12.05 -14.40
CA THR A 166 -9.98 -12.09 -15.84
C THR A 166 -8.56 -12.56 -16.15
N LYS A 167 -8.31 -12.79 -17.45
CA LYS A 167 -6.97 -13.09 -17.98
C LYS A 167 -6.55 -12.01 -18.98
N LEU A 168 -5.31 -11.54 -18.83
CA LEU A 168 -4.72 -10.48 -19.66
C LEU A 168 -3.57 -11.05 -20.49
N ASN A 169 -3.84 -11.35 -21.75
CA ASN A 169 -2.84 -11.88 -22.67
C ASN A 169 -2.23 -10.74 -23.49
N PHE A 170 -1.09 -10.23 -23.06
CA PHE A 170 -0.36 -9.16 -23.72
C PHE A 170 0.57 -9.64 -24.85
N THR A 171 0.06 -10.52 -25.71
CA THR A 171 0.81 -10.93 -26.92
C THR A 171 0.84 -9.85 -27.99
N LEU A 172 -0.07 -8.89 -27.95
CA LEU A 172 -0.18 -7.76 -28.85
C LEU A 172 -0.01 -6.45 -28.06
N SER A 173 -1.06 -5.64 -28.00
CA SER A 173 -1.07 -4.37 -27.28
C SER A 173 -2.09 -4.38 -26.14
N ALA A 174 -1.95 -3.47 -25.19
CA ALA A 174 -2.94 -3.26 -24.14
C ALA A 174 -4.34 -2.93 -24.71
N ASP A 175 -4.39 -2.16 -25.79
CA ASP A 175 -5.64 -1.85 -26.53
C ASP A 175 -6.33 -3.11 -27.05
N SER A 176 -5.57 -4.04 -27.59
CA SER A 176 -6.10 -5.30 -28.09
C SER A 176 -6.67 -6.16 -26.95
N VAL A 177 -5.98 -6.20 -25.80
CA VAL A 177 -6.47 -6.89 -24.60
C VAL A 177 -7.75 -6.25 -24.09
N PHE A 178 -7.78 -4.92 -23.96
CA PHE A 178 -8.97 -4.20 -23.49
C PHE A 178 -10.18 -4.48 -24.38
N SER A 179 -10.00 -4.49 -25.71
CA SER A 179 -11.07 -4.77 -26.68
C SER A 179 -11.70 -6.15 -26.51
N GLN A 180 -10.96 -7.13 -25.98
CA GLN A 180 -11.45 -8.49 -25.73
C GLN A 180 -12.26 -8.62 -24.45
N LEU A 181 -12.11 -7.67 -23.48
CA LEU A 181 -12.76 -7.73 -22.18
C LEU A 181 -14.25 -7.35 -22.23
N ASN A 182 -14.76 -6.81 -23.34
CA ASN A 182 -16.15 -6.36 -23.51
C ASN A 182 -16.61 -5.36 -22.42
N TRP A 183 -15.71 -4.58 -21.87
CA TRP A 183 -15.98 -3.56 -20.83
C TRP A 183 -16.56 -2.28 -21.45
N HIS A 184 -17.74 -2.38 -22.05
CA HIS A 184 -18.41 -1.26 -22.72
C HIS A 184 -19.28 -0.39 -21.81
N LYS A 185 -19.41 -0.78 -20.54
CA LYS A 185 -20.19 -0.10 -19.50
C LYS A 185 -19.31 0.20 -18.29
N THR A 186 -19.93 0.59 -17.20
CA THR A 186 -19.25 0.72 -15.91
C THR A 186 -18.58 -0.59 -15.52
N VAL A 187 -17.32 -0.53 -15.09
CA VAL A 187 -16.52 -1.67 -14.62
C VAL A 187 -16.34 -1.55 -13.13
N ASN A 188 -16.77 -2.56 -12.38
CA ASN A 188 -16.69 -2.59 -10.92
C ASN A 188 -15.46 -3.39 -10.48
N ILE A 189 -14.55 -2.71 -9.83
CA ILE A 189 -13.22 -3.24 -9.50
C ILE A 189 -13.03 -3.26 -7.98
N ILE A 190 -12.59 -4.40 -7.45
CA ILE A 190 -12.09 -4.48 -6.09
C ILE A 190 -10.64 -4.04 -6.09
N THR A 191 -10.32 -3.14 -5.17
CA THR A 191 -8.95 -2.69 -4.91
C THR A 191 -8.82 -2.27 -3.44
N THR A 192 -7.68 -1.70 -3.05
CA THR A 192 -7.53 -1.11 -1.72
C THR A 192 -7.83 0.40 -1.75
N ASP A 193 -8.25 0.95 -0.62
CA ASP A 193 -8.43 2.40 -0.44
C ASP A 193 -7.19 3.21 -0.78
N TYR A 194 -5.99 2.68 -0.45
CA TYR A 194 -4.71 3.27 -0.85
C TYR A 194 -4.59 3.42 -2.38
N LEU A 195 -4.91 2.37 -3.13
CA LEU A 195 -4.84 2.39 -4.59
C LEU A 195 -5.96 3.24 -5.19
N ALA A 196 -7.16 3.15 -4.63
CA ALA A 196 -8.32 3.96 -5.04
C ALA A 196 -8.05 5.47 -4.91
N ASN A 197 -7.16 5.87 -4.02
CA ASN A 197 -6.69 7.25 -3.83
C ASN A 197 -5.43 7.60 -4.66
N GLY A 198 -5.10 6.83 -5.70
CA GLY A 198 -3.99 7.08 -6.60
C GLY A 198 -2.64 6.54 -6.11
N GLY A 199 -2.64 5.66 -5.10
CA GLY A 199 -1.43 4.96 -4.66
C GLY A 199 -0.76 4.21 -5.81
N ASP A 200 0.56 4.06 -5.76
CA ASP A 200 1.41 3.42 -6.78
C ASP A 200 1.22 4.00 -8.21
N LYS A 201 0.81 5.28 -8.31
CA LYS A 201 0.51 5.98 -9.59
C LYS A 201 -0.68 5.38 -10.33
N MET A 202 -1.63 4.80 -9.63
CA MET A 202 -2.88 4.30 -10.21
C MET A 202 -3.92 5.42 -10.35
N ASP A 203 -3.55 6.50 -11.04
CA ASP A 203 -4.35 7.72 -11.18
C ASP A 203 -5.69 7.49 -11.90
N PHE A 204 -5.83 6.37 -12.63
CA PHE A 204 -7.09 5.97 -13.26
C PHE A 204 -8.20 5.67 -12.23
N PHE A 205 -7.87 5.44 -10.97
CA PHE A 205 -8.85 5.33 -9.91
C PHE A 205 -9.37 6.66 -9.39
N LEU A 206 -8.66 7.78 -9.61
CA LEU A 206 -9.08 9.10 -9.13
C LEU A 206 -10.39 9.54 -9.82
N ASN A 207 -11.29 10.19 -9.07
CA ASN A 207 -12.60 10.64 -9.55
C ASN A 207 -13.41 9.53 -10.26
N PRO A 208 -13.69 8.42 -9.60
CA PRO A 208 -14.48 7.33 -10.16
C PRO A 208 -15.96 7.71 -10.31
N ILE A 209 -16.76 6.85 -10.94
CA ILE A 209 -18.23 6.99 -10.95
C ILE A 209 -18.77 6.80 -9.53
N LYS A 210 -18.26 5.79 -8.80
CA LYS A 210 -18.66 5.45 -7.43
C LYS A 210 -17.48 4.80 -6.70
N ILE A 211 -17.37 5.05 -5.41
CA ILE A 211 -16.59 4.23 -4.47
C ILE A 211 -17.54 3.71 -3.40
N GLU A 212 -17.44 2.44 -3.09
CA GLU A 212 -18.16 1.79 -2.02
C GLU A 212 -17.16 1.14 -1.06
N THR A 213 -17.25 1.51 0.22
CA THR A 213 -16.42 0.96 1.29
C THR A 213 -17.00 -0.37 1.74
N THR A 214 -16.13 -1.34 2.02
CA THR A 214 -16.57 -2.66 2.47
C THR A 214 -16.44 -2.85 3.98
N GLN A 215 -15.72 -1.94 4.65
CA GLN A 215 -15.32 -2.01 6.05
C GLN A 215 -14.50 -3.25 6.39
N LEU A 216 -13.90 -3.89 5.39
CA LEU A 216 -13.07 -5.06 5.53
C LEU A 216 -11.62 -4.72 5.11
N LYS A 217 -10.69 -4.81 6.06
CA LYS A 217 -9.27 -4.65 5.75
C LYS A 217 -8.77 -5.87 4.98
N LEU A 218 -7.87 -5.64 3.99
CA LEU A 218 -7.29 -6.73 3.21
C LEU A 218 -6.59 -7.77 4.10
N ARG A 219 -5.86 -7.33 5.14
CA ARG A 219 -5.25 -8.24 6.10
C ARG A 219 -6.29 -9.11 6.81
N ASP A 220 -7.38 -8.52 7.24
CA ASP A 220 -8.43 -9.23 7.97
C ASP A 220 -9.16 -10.21 7.04
N ALA A 221 -9.35 -9.87 5.77
CA ALA A 221 -9.86 -10.79 4.74
C ALA A 221 -8.96 -12.02 4.57
N ILE A 222 -7.63 -11.83 4.55
CA ILE A 222 -6.67 -12.94 4.47
C ILE A 222 -6.77 -13.82 5.73
N ILE A 223 -6.85 -13.22 6.91
CA ILE A 223 -6.98 -13.95 8.19
C ILE A 223 -8.30 -14.73 8.21
N GLU A 224 -9.43 -14.10 7.87
CA GLU A 224 -10.75 -14.72 7.80
C GLU A 224 -10.72 -15.96 6.87
N HIS A 225 -10.18 -15.79 5.67
CA HIS A 225 -10.02 -16.90 4.72
C HIS A 225 -9.16 -18.05 5.26
N CYS A 226 -8.02 -17.75 5.88
CA CYS A 226 -7.15 -18.75 6.46
C CYS A 226 -7.87 -19.56 7.57
N ILE A 227 -8.58 -18.87 8.46
CA ILE A 227 -9.35 -19.51 9.53
C ILE A 227 -10.48 -20.39 8.97
N GLU A 228 -11.19 -19.93 7.94
CA GLU A 228 -12.25 -20.69 7.29
C GLU A 228 -11.73 -21.97 6.64
N GLU A 229 -10.63 -21.88 5.89
CA GLU A 229 -10.04 -23.05 5.24
C GLU A 229 -9.52 -24.06 6.29
N HIS A 230 -8.94 -23.57 7.37
CA HIS A 230 -8.51 -24.44 8.49
C HIS A 230 -9.69 -25.16 9.14
N LYS A 231 -10.81 -24.49 9.39
CA LYS A 231 -12.04 -25.09 9.95
C LYS A 231 -12.62 -26.17 9.05
N LYS A 232 -12.45 -26.05 7.73
CA LYS A 232 -12.87 -27.05 6.73
C LYS A 232 -11.88 -28.22 6.63
N GLY A 233 -10.73 -28.17 7.32
CA GLY A 233 -9.64 -29.14 7.21
C GLY A 233 -8.79 -28.98 5.95
N ASN A 234 -8.91 -27.87 5.26
CA ASN A 234 -8.17 -27.57 4.05
C ASN A 234 -6.81 -26.95 4.37
N LYS A 235 -5.90 -27.05 3.40
CA LYS A 235 -4.69 -26.24 3.32
C LYS A 235 -4.88 -25.15 2.27
N ILE A 236 -4.20 -24.02 2.46
CA ILE A 236 -4.17 -23.00 1.42
C ILE A 236 -3.13 -23.33 0.36
N THR A 237 -3.45 -23.01 -0.87
CA THR A 237 -2.57 -23.18 -2.03
C THR A 237 -2.98 -22.22 -3.13
N SER A 238 -2.11 -21.99 -4.10
CA SER A 238 -2.39 -21.25 -5.33
C SER A 238 -1.48 -21.73 -6.43
N ALA A 239 -1.83 -21.44 -7.68
CA ALA A 239 -1.06 -21.82 -8.85
C ALA A 239 -0.94 -20.64 -9.82
N LEU A 240 0.07 -20.69 -10.69
CA LEU A 240 0.12 -19.87 -11.89
C LEU A 240 -0.86 -20.45 -12.88
N ASP A 241 -1.72 -19.63 -13.46
CA ASP A 241 -2.74 -20.03 -14.43
C ASP A 241 -2.73 -19.18 -15.73
N GLU A 242 -1.62 -18.47 -15.94
CA GLU A 242 -1.39 -17.60 -17.09
C GLU A 242 -2.42 -16.46 -17.17
N ARG A 243 -2.86 -15.95 -16.01
CA ARG A 243 -3.80 -14.82 -15.97
C ARG A 243 -3.18 -13.51 -16.44
N ILE A 244 -1.85 -13.40 -16.38
CA ILE A 244 -1.09 -12.34 -17.04
C ILE A 244 0.04 -12.98 -17.84
N TYR A 245 -0.02 -12.83 -19.14
CA TYR A 245 0.96 -13.38 -20.06
C TYR A 245 1.52 -12.30 -20.99
N PHE A 246 2.85 -12.25 -21.11
CA PHE A 246 3.56 -11.42 -22.08
C PHE A 246 4.27 -12.32 -23.09
N ASN A 247 4.14 -12.02 -24.39
CA ASN A 247 4.98 -12.64 -25.38
C ASN A 247 6.42 -12.12 -25.20
N LYS A 248 7.35 -13.03 -24.98
CA LYS A 248 8.78 -12.71 -24.89
C LYS A 248 9.40 -12.57 -26.27
#